data_1e52f2b195341be642ae1743a6f60ca8
#
_entry.id   1e52f2b195341be642ae1743a6f60ca8
#
_cell.length_a   1.000
_cell.length_b   1.000
_cell.length_c   1.000
_cell.angle_alpha   90.00
_cell.angle_beta   90.00
_cell.angle_gamma   90.00
#
_symmetry.space_group_name_H-M   'P 1'
#
loop_
_entity.id
_entity.type
_entity.pdbx_description
1 polymer ?
#
loop_
_entity_poly.entity_id
_entity_poly.type
_entity_poly.pdbx_seq_one_letter_code
_entity_poly.pdbx_strand_id
1 'polypeptide(L)'
;GCEIIRGNGFSKLKTIGGRDHAEVAIILQKRWEDEQGNVHALRVGTGIERITSDVPDWVNGHRIPVHYGDISGESWYKDYMKLLNGTPMDLHCINSKGKNVKIVEEGWADENETPNVLIIRFLASCGEAFYGGVGNTLWIDNVKLIM
;
A
#
# COMPACT_ATOMS: atom_id res chain seq x y z
N GLY A 1 7.31 -15.60 -6.96
CA GLY A 1 6.90 -14.58 -7.93
C GLY A 1 7.36 -14.88 -9.34
N CYS A 2 6.66 -14.35 -10.33
CA CYS A 2 6.98 -14.52 -11.74
C CYS A 2 8.10 -13.56 -12.17
N GLU A 3 8.74 -13.84 -13.31
CA GLU A 3 9.71 -12.91 -13.90
C GLU A 3 9.04 -11.58 -14.24
N ILE A 4 9.78 -10.49 -14.05
CA ILE A 4 9.27 -9.15 -14.33
C ILE A 4 9.37 -8.87 -15.83
N ILE A 5 8.26 -8.44 -16.39
CA ILE A 5 8.16 -7.98 -17.77
C ILE A 5 7.91 -6.47 -17.76
N ARG A 6 8.72 -5.74 -18.49
CA ARG A 6 8.52 -4.33 -18.74
C ARG A 6 7.77 -4.12 -20.05
N GLY A 7 6.69 -3.36 -20.01
CA GLY A 7 5.95 -2.88 -21.17
C GLY A 7 6.18 -1.37 -21.40
N ASN A 8 5.90 -0.90 -22.61
CA ASN A 8 5.83 0.52 -22.92
C ASN A 8 4.46 0.89 -23.53
N GLY A 9 3.40 0.42 -22.91
CA GLY A 9 2.05 0.55 -23.43
C GLY A 9 1.67 -0.65 -24.31
N PHE A 10 1.44 -0.44 -25.58
CA PHE A 10 0.85 -1.48 -26.46
C PHE A 10 1.86 -2.33 -27.23
N SER A 11 3.15 -2.12 -27.09
CA SER A 11 4.13 -2.86 -27.89
C SER A 11 5.46 -3.10 -27.16
N LYS A 12 6.01 -4.29 -27.35
CA LYS A 12 7.32 -4.76 -26.93
C LYS A 12 7.45 -4.99 -25.42
N LEU A 13 6.92 -6.12 -24.99
CA LEU A 13 7.26 -6.70 -23.68
C LEU A 13 8.72 -7.15 -23.69
N LYS A 14 9.45 -6.82 -22.63
CA LYS A 14 10.81 -7.24 -22.42
C LYS A 14 10.97 -7.79 -21.01
N THR A 15 11.49 -8.99 -20.88
CA THR A 15 11.93 -9.52 -19.59
C THR A 15 13.15 -8.73 -19.12
N ILE A 16 13.09 -8.21 -17.92
CA ILE A 16 14.15 -7.35 -17.35
C ILE A 16 14.89 -7.98 -16.18
N GLY A 17 14.58 -9.24 -15.86
CA GLY A 17 15.12 -9.93 -14.69
C GLY A 17 14.45 -9.50 -13.39
N GLY A 18 14.75 -10.23 -12.32
CA GLY A 18 14.07 -10.08 -11.04
C GLY A 18 12.77 -10.88 -10.96
N ARG A 19 12.16 -10.89 -9.80
CA ARG A 19 10.88 -11.58 -9.56
C ARG A 19 9.87 -10.59 -9.01
N ASP A 20 8.67 -10.62 -9.53
CA ASP A 20 7.54 -9.87 -9.03
C ASP A 20 7.06 -10.45 -7.69
N HIS A 21 6.40 -9.63 -6.89
CA HIS A 21 5.93 -10.01 -5.58
C HIS A 21 4.54 -9.44 -5.30
N ALA A 22 3.81 -10.12 -4.43
CA ALA A 22 2.56 -9.62 -3.91
C ALA A 22 2.79 -8.68 -2.72
N GLU A 23 1.83 -7.81 -2.45
CA GLU A 23 1.85 -6.91 -1.30
C GLU A 23 0.49 -6.90 -0.61
N VAL A 24 0.51 -6.93 0.70
CA VAL A 24 -0.63 -6.61 1.55
C VAL A 24 -0.29 -5.36 2.34
N ALA A 25 -1.14 -4.35 2.27
CA ALA A 25 -0.96 -3.10 3.01
C ALA A 25 -2.21 -2.78 3.82
N ILE A 26 -1.99 -2.49 5.10
CA ILE A 26 -2.98 -2.01 6.05
C ILE A 26 -2.50 -0.64 6.51
N ILE A 27 -3.26 0.39 6.21
CA ILE A 27 -2.89 1.78 6.51
C ILE A 27 -4.03 2.42 7.29
N LEU A 28 -3.70 2.96 8.45
CA LEU A 28 -4.60 3.76 9.24
C LEU A 28 -4.26 5.23 9.07
N GLN A 29 -5.26 6.05 8.81
CA GLN A 29 -5.07 7.50 8.64
C GLN A 29 -6.05 8.28 9.52
N LYS A 30 -5.60 9.46 9.95
CA LYS A 30 -6.46 10.55 10.40
C LYS A 30 -6.60 11.51 9.24
N ARG A 31 -7.80 11.63 8.66
CA ARG A 31 -8.09 12.53 7.53
C ARG A 31 -8.95 13.70 7.93
N TRP A 32 -8.73 14.83 7.27
CA TRP A 32 -9.59 15.99 7.34
C TRP A 32 -9.59 16.71 6.00
N GLU A 33 -10.61 17.52 5.76
CA GLU A 33 -10.75 18.38 4.59
C GLU A 33 -10.65 19.84 5.05
N ASP A 34 -9.88 20.64 4.33
CA ASP A 34 -9.79 22.08 4.58
C ASP A 34 -10.94 22.86 3.91
N GLU A 35 -11.03 24.16 4.19
CA GLU A 35 -12.07 25.04 3.62
C GLU A 35 -11.99 25.13 2.09
N GLN A 36 -10.82 24.94 1.50
CA GLN A 36 -10.59 24.94 0.07
C GLN A 36 -11.04 23.63 -0.58
N GLY A 37 -11.21 22.56 0.21
CA GLY A 37 -11.60 21.23 -0.25
C GLY A 37 -10.41 20.34 -0.57
N ASN A 38 -9.22 20.66 -0.06
CA ASN A 38 -8.09 19.75 -0.10
C ASN A 38 -8.22 18.72 1.01
N VAL A 39 -7.80 17.50 0.75
CA VAL A 39 -7.87 16.41 1.72
C VAL A 39 -6.47 16.07 2.21
N HIS A 40 -6.29 16.20 3.49
CA HIS A 40 -5.05 15.96 4.23
C HIS A 40 -5.16 14.70 5.07
N ALA A 41 -4.04 14.10 5.39
CA ALA A 41 -3.96 12.94 6.27
C ALA A 41 -2.70 12.96 7.12
N LEU A 42 -2.79 12.37 8.32
CA LEU A 42 -1.65 11.86 9.05
C LEU A 42 -1.67 10.34 9.03
N ARG A 43 -0.52 9.72 8.88
CA ARG A 43 -0.36 8.27 8.98
C ARG A 43 -0.36 7.85 10.45
N VAL A 44 -1.45 7.20 10.88
CA VAL A 44 -1.61 6.73 12.27
C VAL A 44 -1.02 5.35 12.47
N GLY A 45 -1.20 4.45 11.48
CA GLY A 45 -0.69 3.10 11.59
C GLY A 45 -0.30 2.51 10.24
N THR A 46 0.70 1.64 10.26
CA THR A 46 1.26 1.01 9.07
C THR A 46 1.51 -0.49 9.31
N GLY A 47 0.89 -1.32 8.48
CA GLY A 47 1.19 -2.74 8.39
C GLY A 47 1.32 -3.10 6.92
N ILE A 48 2.55 -3.26 6.42
CA ILE A 48 2.81 -3.59 5.00
C ILE A 48 3.75 -4.78 4.94
N GLU A 49 3.32 -5.79 4.21
CA GLU A 49 4.13 -6.98 3.95
C GLU A 49 4.22 -7.27 2.45
N ARG A 50 5.42 -7.59 2.00
CA ARG A 50 5.70 -8.07 0.65
C ARG A 50 6.01 -9.54 0.65
N ILE A 51 5.24 -10.30 -0.12
CA ILE A 51 5.41 -11.75 -0.28
C ILE A 51 6.35 -11.96 -1.46
N THR A 52 7.62 -12.20 -1.18
CA THR A 52 8.70 -12.25 -2.16
C THR A 52 9.08 -13.67 -2.61
N SER A 53 8.47 -14.69 -2.01
CA SER A 53 8.66 -16.10 -2.37
C SER A 53 7.35 -16.73 -2.81
N ASP A 54 7.46 -17.83 -3.53
CA ASP A 54 6.30 -18.65 -3.88
C ASP A 54 5.76 -19.33 -2.60
N VAL A 55 4.45 -19.25 -2.41
CA VAL A 55 3.73 -19.89 -1.30
C VAL A 55 2.74 -20.87 -1.93
N PRO A 56 3.14 -22.14 -2.14
CA PRO A 56 2.35 -23.11 -2.89
C PRO A 56 1.12 -23.60 -2.13
N ASP A 57 1.17 -23.56 -0.81
CA ASP A 57 0.11 -24.06 0.05
C ASP A 57 -0.65 -22.91 0.72
N TRP A 58 -1.91 -23.19 1.06
CA TRP A 58 -2.74 -22.24 1.77
C TRP A 58 -2.26 -22.01 3.21
N VAL A 59 -1.97 -20.76 3.56
CA VAL A 59 -1.54 -20.36 4.91
C VAL A 59 -2.72 -19.80 5.69
N ASN A 60 -3.15 -20.52 6.73
CA ASN A 60 -4.21 -20.06 7.63
C ASN A 60 -3.65 -19.20 8.76
N GLY A 61 -4.40 -18.16 9.13
CA GLY A 61 -4.10 -17.34 10.30
C GLY A 61 -2.85 -16.47 10.14
N HIS A 62 -2.48 -16.15 8.91
CA HIS A 62 -1.41 -15.19 8.63
C HIS A 62 -1.75 -13.84 9.26
N ARG A 63 -0.78 -13.23 9.96
CA ARG A 63 -0.98 -12.00 10.71
C ARG A 63 -0.01 -10.92 10.23
N ILE A 64 -0.55 -9.75 9.93
CA ILE A 64 0.22 -8.56 9.60
C ILE A 64 0.04 -7.56 10.75
N PRO A 65 1.07 -7.30 11.57
CA PRO A 65 0.98 -6.31 12.62
C PRO A 65 0.85 -4.91 12.04
N VAL A 66 0.02 -4.09 12.69
CA VAL A 66 -0.09 -2.66 12.37
C VAL A 66 0.62 -1.88 13.48
N HIS A 67 1.67 -1.18 13.12
CA HIS A 67 2.47 -0.37 14.02
C HIS A 67 1.99 1.07 13.99
N TYR A 68 1.75 1.65 15.16
CA TYR A 68 1.26 3.01 15.31
C TYR A 68 2.42 4.01 15.41
N GLY A 69 2.15 5.25 15.02
CA GLY A 69 3.12 6.34 15.08
C GLY A 69 4.16 6.33 13.96
N ASP A 70 5.24 7.06 14.17
CA ASP A 70 6.35 7.17 13.22
C ASP A 70 7.27 5.96 13.31
N ILE A 71 7.25 5.14 12.27
CA ILE A 71 8.07 3.93 12.16
C ILE A 71 9.35 4.14 11.35
N SER A 72 9.61 5.33 10.86
CA SER A 72 10.72 5.60 9.94
C SER A 72 12.11 5.38 10.55
N GLY A 73 12.22 5.44 11.87
CA GLY A 73 13.45 5.18 12.62
C GLY A 73 13.67 3.71 12.99
N GLU A 74 12.71 2.82 12.72
CA GLU A 74 12.78 1.43 13.14
C GLU A 74 13.72 0.60 12.27
N SER A 75 14.45 -0.32 12.88
CA SER A 75 15.43 -1.17 12.18
C SER A 75 14.82 -2.08 11.10
N TRP A 76 13.55 -2.39 11.23
CA TRP A 76 12.78 -3.21 10.28
C TRP A 76 12.05 -2.37 9.22
N TYR A 77 12.05 -1.03 9.32
CA TYR A 77 11.45 -0.14 8.32
C TYR A 77 11.99 -0.39 6.92
N LYS A 78 11.12 -0.31 5.94
CA LYS A 78 11.46 -0.46 4.51
C LYS A 78 10.93 0.72 3.72
N ASP A 79 11.61 1.11 2.66
CA ASP A 79 11.24 2.26 1.81
C ASP A 79 9.80 2.18 1.27
N TYR A 80 9.29 0.98 1.04
CA TYR A 80 7.91 0.80 0.60
C TYR A 80 6.85 1.08 1.70
N MET A 81 7.26 1.30 2.93
CA MET A 81 6.40 1.66 4.06
C MET A 81 6.24 3.18 4.22
N LYS A 82 6.99 3.95 3.46
CA LYS A 82 6.96 5.43 3.52
C LYS A 82 5.58 6.01 3.25
N LEU A 83 5.41 7.29 3.57
CA LEU A 83 4.22 8.06 3.22
C LEU A 83 3.99 8.01 1.70
N LEU A 84 2.72 7.96 1.30
CA LEU A 84 2.35 7.68 -0.10
C LEU A 84 2.50 8.86 -1.05
N ASN A 85 2.90 10.03 -0.57
CA ASN A 85 3.04 11.24 -1.38
C ASN A 85 4.06 11.09 -2.51
N GLY A 86 3.65 11.44 -3.73
CA GLY A 86 4.51 11.38 -4.91
C GLY A 86 4.89 9.96 -5.34
N THR A 87 4.15 8.96 -4.88
CA THR A 87 4.36 7.57 -5.28
C THR A 87 3.33 7.17 -6.34
N PRO A 88 3.57 6.09 -7.10
CA PRO A 88 2.55 5.52 -7.99
C PRO A 88 1.26 5.09 -7.28
N MET A 89 1.30 5.04 -5.96
CA MET A 89 0.21 4.61 -5.08
C MET A 89 -0.54 5.78 -4.43
N ASP A 90 -0.37 7.00 -4.94
CA ASP A 90 -1.11 8.17 -4.46
C ASP A 90 -2.61 7.89 -4.33
N LEU A 91 -3.15 8.24 -3.19
CA LEU A 91 -4.56 8.04 -2.90
C LEU A 91 -5.38 9.25 -3.33
N HIS A 92 -6.57 8.98 -3.84
CA HIS A 92 -7.54 9.99 -4.21
C HIS A 92 -8.88 9.72 -3.55
N CYS A 93 -9.67 10.77 -3.34
CA CYS A 93 -11.05 10.66 -2.89
C CYS A 93 -11.92 11.76 -3.51
N ILE A 94 -13.22 11.61 -3.37
CA ILE A 94 -14.17 12.67 -3.68
C ILE A 94 -14.32 13.53 -2.42
N ASN A 95 -14.03 14.83 -2.55
CA ASN A 95 -14.18 15.78 -1.46
C ASN A 95 -15.66 16.22 -1.26
N SER A 96 -15.93 17.01 -0.23
CA SER A 96 -17.29 17.52 0.06
C SER A 96 -17.91 18.34 -1.07
N LYS A 97 -17.07 18.88 -1.96
CA LYS A 97 -17.49 19.66 -3.16
C LYS A 97 -17.69 18.78 -4.40
N GLY A 98 -17.64 17.44 -4.27
CA GLY A 98 -17.82 16.48 -5.37
C GLY A 98 -16.63 16.40 -6.34
N LYS A 99 -15.46 16.92 -5.97
CA LYS A 99 -14.26 16.89 -6.82
C LYS A 99 -13.36 15.71 -6.43
N ASN A 100 -12.78 15.07 -7.43
CA ASN A 100 -11.71 14.08 -7.20
C ASN A 100 -10.42 14.82 -6.85
N VAL A 101 -9.92 14.62 -5.64
CA VAL A 101 -8.72 15.26 -5.10
C VAL A 101 -7.74 14.23 -4.59
N LYS A 102 -6.46 14.55 -4.69
CA LYS A 102 -5.41 13.75 -4.09
C LYS A 102 -5.43 13.92 -2.57
N ILE A 103 -5.17 12.82 -1.85
CA ILE A 103 -4.97 12.84 -0.41
C ILE A 103 -3.48 13.06 -0.14
N VAL A 104 -3.17 14.09 0.64
CA VAL A 104 -1.79 14.41 1.02
C VAL A 104 -1.52 13.88 2.43
N GLU A 105 -0.60 12.92 2.55
CA GLU A 105 -0.07 12.50 3.86
C GLU A 105 0.99 13.49 4.30
N GLU A 106 0.69 14.33 5.27
CA GLU A 106 1.57 15.41 5.74
C GLU A 106 2.67 14.92 6.69
N GLY A 107 2.47 13.76 7.27
CA GLY A 107 3.42 13.19 8.22
C GLY A 107 2.86 11.96 8.94
N TRP A 108 3.56 11.60 9.99
CA TRP A 108 3.15 10.56 10.93
C TRP A 108 2.38 11.19 12.08
N ALA A 109 1.33 10.52 12.53
CA ALA A 109 0.59 10.91 13.72
C ALA A 109 1.31 10.46 14.99
N ASP A 110 0.90 11.00 16.12
CA ASP A 110 1.25 10.46 17.43
C ASP A 110 0.70 9.02 17.56
N GLU A 111 1.40 8.16 18.29
CA GLU A 111 1.01 6.76 18.52
C GLU A 111 -0.36 6.58 19.19
N ASN A 112 -0.84 7.61 19.88
CA ASN A 112 -2.14 7.64 20.56
C ASN A 112 -3.26 8.27 19.71
N GLU A 113 -2.95 8.72 18.48
CA GLU A 113 -3.97 9.33 17.62
C GLU A 113 -5.00 8.27 17.18
N THR A 114 -6.26 8.67 17.19
CA THR A 114 -7.36 7.79 16.75
C THR A 114 -7.58 7.93 15.25
N PRO A 115 -7.42 6.87 14.46
CA PRO A 115 -7.68 6.91 13.03
C PRO A 115 -9.18 7.04 12.75
N ASN A 116 -9.50 7.67 11.63
CA ASN A 116 -10.86 7.72 11.10
C ASN A 116 -10.98 7.05 9.71
N VAL A 117 -9.88 6.59 9.14
CA VAL A 117 -9.85 5.87 7.87
C VAL A 117 -8.96 4.64 7.98
N LEU A 118 -9.48 3.51 7.51
CA LEU A 118 -8.78 2.25 7.29
C LEU A 118 -8.66 2.00 5.80
N ILE A 119 -7.46 1.73 5.33
CA ILE A 119 -7.18 1.28 3.97
C ILE A 119 -6.62 -0.13 4.05
N ILE A 120 -7.24 -1.05 3.35
CA ILE A 120 -6.68 -2.39 3.13
C ILE A 120 -6.48 -2.56 1.64
N ARG A 121 -5.26 -2.92 1.25
CA ARG A 121 -4.88 -3.10 -0.13
C ARG A 121 -4.21 -4.45 -0.32
N PHE A 122 -4.64 -5.17 -1.33
CA PHE A 122 -4.07 -6.44 -1.75
C PHE A 122 -3.62 -6.30 -3.19
N LEU A 123 -2.35 -6.52 -3.45
CA LEU A 123 -1.76 -6.44 -4.77
C LEU A 123 -1.10 -7.78 -5.10
N ALA A 124 -1.51 -8.38 -6.21
CA ALA A 124 -0.86 -9.60 -6.72
C ALA A 124 0.50 -9.28 -7.36
N SER A 125 0.67 -8.05 -7.84
CA SER A 125 1.89 -7.53 -8.45
C SER A 125 2.18 -6.14 -7.89
N CYS A 126 3.40 -5.90 -7.49
CA CYS A 126 3.81 -4.67 -6.82
C CYS A 126 5.12 -4.16 -7.41
N GLY A 127 5.11 -2.95 -7.95
CA GLY A 127 6.28 -2.35 -8.57
C GLY A 127 5.97 -1.02 -9.24
N GLU A 128 6.86 -0.60 -10.12
CA GLU A 128 6.69 0.60 -10.93
C GLU A 128 5.64 0.41 -12.03
N ALA A 129 5.12 1.50 -12.55
CA ALA A 129 4.19 1.46 -13.67
C ALA A 129 4.81 0.73 -14.88
N PHE A 130 4.01 -0.13 -15.51
CA PHE A 130 4.41 -0.98 -16.65
C PHE A 130 5.42 -2.10 -16.32
N TYR A 131 5.67 -2.36 -15.04
CA TYR A 131 6.44 -3.51 -14.57
C TYR A 131 5.50 -4.50 -13.88
N GLY A 132 5.58 -5.76 -14.20
CA GLY A 132 4.77 -6.78 -13.55
C GLY A 132 5.11 -8.19 -14.00
N GLY A 133 4.77 -9.16 -13.19
CA GLY A 133 4.93 -10.58 -13.46
C GLY A 133 3.65 -11.16 -14.08
N VAL A 134 3.73 -11.65 -15.31
CA VAL A 134 2.60 -12.33 -15.92
C VAL A 134 2.34 -13.65 -15.18
N GLY A 135 1.10 -13.81 -14.68
CA GLY A 135 0.69 -15.00 -13.92
C GLY A 135 0.95 -14.89 -12.41
N ASN A 136 1.48 -13.76 -11.92
CA ASN A 136 1.57 -13.55 -10.48
C ASN A 136 0.17 -13.46 -9.88
N THR A 137 -0.11 -14.20 -8.81
CA THR A 137 -1.45 -14.33 -8.25
C THR A 137 -1.39 -14.29 -6.73
N LEU A 138 -2.33 -13.61 -6.12
CA LEU A 138 -2.54 -13.56 -4.67
C LEU A 138 -3.97 -14.02 -4.36
N TRP A 139 -4.09 -15.07 -3.55
CA TRP A 139 -5.37 -15.58 -3.07
C TRP A 139 -5.58 -15.14 -1.63
N ILE A 140 -6.79 -14.65 -1.31
CA ILE A 140 -7.13 -14.09 0.00
C ILE A 140 -8.49 -14.59 0.41
N ASP A 141 -8.62 -14.96 1.68
CA ASP A 141 -9.88 -15.34 2.31
C ASP A 141 -9.91 -14.93 3.80
N ASN A 142 -11.08 -14.82 4.38
CA ASN A 142 -11.32 -14.62 5.81
C ASN A 142 -10.54 -13.47 6.46
N VAL A 143 -10.51 -12.30 5.80
CA VAL A 143 -9.84 -11.10 6.35
C VAL A 143 -10.54 -10.67 7.64
N LYS A 144 -9.75 -10.53 8.72
CA LYS A 144 -10.22 -10.07 10.03
C LYS A 144 -9.33 -8.97 10.56
N LEU A 145 -9.92 -7.92 11.07
CA LEU A 145 -9.22 -6.92 11.88
C LEU A 145 -9.32 -7.34 13.36
N ILE A 146 -8.19 -7.44 14.03
CA ILE A 146 -8.10 -7.75 15.46
C ILE A 146 -7.53 -6.51 16.14
N MET A 147 -8.34 -5.93 17.03
CA MET A 147 -7.95 -4.78 17.84
C MET A 147 -7.60 -5.24 19.27
#